data_dd3579535790bf4d2fbdfa566025a0b7
#
_entry.id   dd3579535790bf4d2fbdfa566025a0b7
#
_cell.length_a   1.000
_cell.length_b   1.000
_cell.length_c   1.000
_cell.angle_alpha   90.00
_cell.angle_beta   90.00
_cell.angle_gamma   90.00
#
_symmetry.space_group_name_H-M   'P 1'
#
loop_
_entity.id
_entity.type
_entity.pdbx_description
1 polymer ?
#
loop_
_entity_poly.entity_id
_entity_poly.type
_entity_poly.pdbx_seq_one_letter_code
_entity_poly.pdbx_strand_id
1 'polypeptide(L)'
;MKRYRYFIITMIVIMTMINYIDRGAISYAQEDIIKEFGFDTIAWGSILGYFGYGYMFGSLLGGITADKKGPKFVWILAGTAWSLVEIAMAFAGELGMAIFGGSAIAGFGLLRVLFGISEGPIFSTISKTNANWAAPRERGLLSALGLIGVPLGALITAPIVSGFLTIASWRLLFVILGILGLVWVIIWAKVFTDYPEDNKKVSEEELNDIRSTNESLNVEKTVETEDSSEKWYHFFKSPILVGNMIGYFGFQYVNFLILTWTPKYLQDEYHFEIHSLWYLGMIPWIGACFTAYFGGQMSDWLRKKTGNLRIARSYFAIAGMICAAICFLIIPFTHSIVAVMILMMIGNAFIFLPNAVYWSVIIDTAPNKTGTYGGITHFFVNTATVIAPTLTGILVATHGYSTMFISAVVASLISIIAMCFVRPGEKNMSRH
;
A
#
# COMPACT_ATOMS: atom_id res chain seq x y z
N MET A 1 -8.53 12.34 28.10
CA MET A 1 -8.36 11.10 27.30
C MET A 1 -7.15 10.38 27.89
N LYS A 2 -7.33 9.17 28.37
CA LYS A 2 -6.28 8.46 29.16
C LYS A 2 -4.99 8.15 28.41
N ARG A 3 -4.94 8.24 27.08
CA ARG A 3 -3.71 8.04 26.26
C ARG A 3 -3.88 8.75 24.91
N TYR A 4 -3.27 9.90 24.77
CA TYR A 4 -3.39 10.76 23.59
C TYR A 4 -2.77 10.12 22.32
N ARG A 5 -1.77 9.26 22.48
CA ARG A 5 -1.15 8.51 21.37
C ARG A 5 -2.15 7.68 20.56
N TYR A 6 -3.20 7.12 21.19
CA TYR A 6 -4.22 6.38 20.45
C TYR A 6 -5.09 7.27 19.57
N PHE A 7 -5.29 8.53 19.97
CA PHE A 7 -5.94 9.52 19.11
C PHE A 7 -5.08 9.81 17.87
N ILE A 8 -3.76 9.99 18.04
CA ILE A 8 -2.83 10.18 16.92
C ILE A 8 -2.86 8.98 15.97
N ILE A 9 -2.83 7.75 16.51
CA ILE A 9 -2.92 6.53 15.68
C ILE A 9 -4.26 6.44 14.95
N THR A 10 -5.36 6.79 15.58
CA THR A 10 -6.68 6.82 14.92
C THR A 10 -6.69 7.81 13.76
N MET A 11 -6.09 8.98 13.94
CA MET A 11 -5.95 9.97 12.86
C MET A 11 -5.10 9.43 11.69
N ILE A 12 -4.04 8.65 11.97
CA ILE A 12 -3.23 7.98 10.94
C ILE A 12 -4.06 6.93 10.19
N VAL A 13 -4.84 6.10 10.90
CA VAL A 13 -5.71 5.11 10.27
C VAL A 13 -6.72 5.78 9.35
N ILE A 14 -7.39 6.84 9.81
CA ILE A 14 -8.33 7.62 8.99
C ILE A 14 -7.64 8.14 7.74
N MET A 15 -6.42 8.66 7.87
CA MET A 15 -5.68 9.18 6.74
C MET A 15 -5.27 8.09 5.75
N THR A 16 -4.85 6.94 6.23
CA THR A 16 -4.53 5.79 5.36
C THR A 16 -5.80 5.29 4.63
N MET A 17 -6.96 5.34 5.30
CA MET A 17 -8.23 5.03 4.66
C MET A 17 -8.57 6.03 3.55
N ILE A 18 -8.48 7.34 3.82
CA ILE A 18 -8.69 8.41 2.82
C ILE A 18 -7.75 8.16 1.63
N ASN A 19 -6.47 7.92 1.87
CA ASN A 19 -5.47 7.64 0.85
C ASN A 19 -5.87 6.48 -0.08
N TYR A 20 -6.42 5.39 0.47
CA TYR A 20 -6.86 4.27 -0.34
C TYR A 20 -8.20 4.51 -1.06
N ILE A 21 -9.07 5.34 -0.49
CA ILE A 21 -10.28 5.82 -1.19
C ILE A 21 -9.87 6.63 -2.41
N ASP A 22 -8.97 7.59 -2.26
CA ASP A 22 -8.48 8.45 -3.32
C ASP A 22 -7.83 7.65 -4.46
N ARG A 23 -6.99 6.66 -4.12
CA ARG A 23 -6.39 5.73 -5.10
C ARG A 23 -7.42 4.92 -5.87
N GLY A 24 -8.44 4.45 -5.18
CA GLY A 24 -9.50 3.62 -5.77
C GLY A 24 -10.54 4.42 -6.55
N ALA A 25 -10.76 5.68 -6.19
CA ALA A 25 -11.84 6.51 -6.73
C ALA A 25 -11.84 6.56 -8.27
N ILE A 26 -10.68 6.73 -8.88
CA ILE A 26 -10.55 6.80 -10.34
C ILE A 26 -11.04 5.51 -11.03
N SER A 27 -10.86 4.35 -10.39
CA SER A 27 -11.26 3.05 -10.95
C SER A 27 -12.78 2.86 -10.96
N TYR A 28 -13.51 3.51 -10.06
CA TYR A 28 -14.99 3.54 -10.07
C TYR A 28 -15.54 4.65 -10.98
N ALA A 29 -14.82 5.75 -11.14
CA ALA A 29 -15.20 6.86 -12.02
C ALA A 29 -14.88 6.61 -13.51
N GLN A 30 -14.31 5.46 -13.84
CA GLN A 30 -13.74 5.14 -15.14
C GLN A 30 -14.74 5.19 -16.30
N GLU A 31 -15.97 4.71 -16.11
CA GLU A 31 -16.98 4.66 -17.17
C GLU A 31 -17.26 6.06 -17.72
N ASP A 32 -17.49 7.02 -16.83
CA ASP A 32 -17.74 8.40 -17.18
C ASP A 32 -16.52 9.05 -17.82
N ILE A 33 -15.32 8.84 -17.25
CA ILE A 33 -14.08 9.42 -17.76
C ILE A 33 -13.74 8.85 -19.13
N ILE A 34 -13.82 7.53 -19.30
CA ILE A 34 -13.53 6.85 -20.58
C ILE A 34 -14.51 7.32 -21.66
N LYS A 35 -15.81 7.41 -21.33
CA LYS A 35 -16.85 7.86 -22.25
C LYS A 35 -16.65 9.30 -22.66
N GLU A 36 -16.26 10.18 -21.73
CA GLU A 36 -16.09 11.60 -21.99
C GLU A 36 -14.89 11.93 -22.86
N PHE A 37 -13.74 11.26 -22.63
CA PHE A 37 -12.49 11.54 -23.34
C PHE A 37 -12.15 10.53 -24.45
N GLY A 38 -12.95 9.49 -24.64
CA GLY A 38 -12.75 8.48 -25.68
C GLY A 38 -11.53 7.60 -25.46
N PHE A 39 -11.16 7.29 -24.23
CA PHE A 39 -9.99 6.46 -23.93
C PHE A 39 -10.25 4.99 -24.28
N ASP A 40 -9.29 4.34 -24.91
CA ASP A 40 -9.27 2.90 -25.03
C ASP A 40 -8.74 2.20 -23.77
N THR A 41 -8.83 0.88 -23.74
CA THR A 41 -8.40 0.06 -22.58
C THR A 41 -6.90 0.17 -22.29
N ILE A 42 -6.07 0.36 -23.33
CA ILE A 42 -4.60 0.50 -23.19
C ILE A 42 -4.27 1.86 -22.60
N ALA A 43 -4.88 2.93 -23.13
CA ALA A 43 -4.72 4.28 -22.58
C ALA A 43 -5.17 4.34 -21.12
N TRP A 44 -6.30 3.71 -20.79
CA TRP A 44 -6.80 3.65 -19.42
C TRP A 44 -5.82 2.94 -18.48
N GLY A 45 -5.32 1.76 -18.87
CA GLY A 45 -4.30 1.05 -18.09
C GLY A 45 -3.03 1.87 -17.86
N SER A 46 -2.62 2.65 -18.87
CA SER A 46 -1.47 3.57 -18.76
C SER A 46 -1.75 4.71 -17.77
N ILE A 47 -2.94 5.33 -17.82
CA ILE A 47 -3.36 6.38 -16.87
C ILE A 47 -3.31 5.85 -15.42
N LEU A 48 -3.79 4.65 -15.19
CA LEU A 48 -3.72 4.02 -13.86
C LEU A 48 -2.27 3.77 -13.42
N GLY A 49 -1.41 3.32 -14.35
CA GLY A 49 0.00 3.04 -14.08
C GLY A 49 0.87 4.28 -13.84
N TYR A 50 0.53 5.44 -14.39
CA TYR A 50 1.29 6.69 -14.19
C TYR A 50 1.41 7.09 -12.71
N PHE A 51 0.45 6.76 -11.87
CA PHE A 51 0.55 6.92 -10.43
C PHE A 51 1.80 6.26 -9.85
N GLY A 52 2.12 5.07 -10.29
CA GLY A 52 3.24 4.28 -9.76
C GLY A 52 4.59 4.94 -9.96
N TYR A 53 4.82 5.61 -11.11
CA TYR A 53 6.05 6.36 -11.33
C TYR A 53 6.27 7.42 -10.25
N GLY A 54 5.25 8.22 -9.98
CA GLY A 54 5.32 9.23 -8.93
C GLY A 54 5.53 8.62 -7.55
N TYR A 55 4.79 7.55 -7.25
CA TYR A 55 4.79 6.91 -5.95
C TYR A 55 6.15 6.30 -5.56
N MET A 56 6.86 5.71 -6.52
CA MET A 56 8.22 5.18 -6.31
C MET A 56 9.18 6.29 -5.82
N PHE A 57 9.22 7.41 -6.54
CA PHE A 57 10.09 8.52 -6.17
C PHE A 57 9.62 9.25 -4.91
N GLY A 58 8.31 9.45 -4.76
CA GLY A 58 7.72 10.07 -3.58
C GLY A 58 8.02 9.29 -2.29
N SER A 59 7.96 7.96 -2.33
CA SER A 59 8.25 7.12 -1.18
C SER A 59 9.72 7.20 -0.73
N LEU A 60 10.65 7.29 -1.69
CA LEU A 60 12.07 7.46 -1.41
C LEU A 60 12.39 8.83 -0.79
N LEU A 61 11.86 9.89 -1.41
CA LEU A 61 12.08 11.26 -0.95
C LEU A 61 11.41 11.53 0.41
N GLY A 62 10.26 10.91 0.64
CA GLY A 62 9.48 11.06 1.87
C GLY A 62 10.23 10.58 3.11
N GLY A 63 10.88 9.42 3.04
CA GLY A 63 11.69 8.89 4.15
C GLY A 63 12.84 9.84 4.53
N ILE A 64 13.61 10.28 3.51
CA ILE A 64 14.73 11.22 3.71
C ILE A 64 14.25 12.54 4.31
N THR A 65 13.10 13.04 3.85
CA THR A 65 12.55 14.31 4.34
C THR A 65 12.01 14.18 5.76
N ALA A 66 11.37 13.06 6.10
CA ALA A 66 10.87 12.80 7.45
C ALA A 66 11.98 12.71 8.48
N ASP A 67 13.14 12.16 8.11
CA ASP A 67 14.30 12.10 8.99
C ASP A 67 14.95 13.47 9.22
N LYS A 68 14.96 14.33 8.19
CA LYS A 68 15.60 15.66 8.27
C LYS A 68 14.72 16.76 8.86
N LYS A 69 13.42 16.77 8.53
CA LYS A 69 12.48 17.87 8.86
C LYS A 69 11.36 17.45 9.82
N GLY A 70 11.37 16.20 10.27
CA GLY A 70 10.33 15.64 11.12
C GLY A 70 9.08 15.16 10.36
N PRO A 71 8.32 14.24 10.96
CA PRO A 71 7.12 13.68 10.34
C PRO A 71 5.98 14.71 10.19
N LYS A 72 5.85 15.69 11.09
CA LYS A 72 4.82 16.73 11.00
C LYS A 72 4.90 17.53 9.70
N PHE A 73 6.12 17.96 9.36
CA PHE A 73 6.35 18.72 8.13
C PHE A 73 5.96 17.89 6.90
N VAL A 74 6.35 16.62 6.86
CA VAL A 74 6.05 15.72 5.72
C VAL A 74 4.55 15.46 5.61
N TRP A 75 3.87 15.18 6.73
CA TRP A 75 2.42 15.00 6.74
C TRP A 75 1.68 16.22 6.16
N ILE A 76 2.06 17.43 6.58
CA ILE A 76 1.42 18.66 6.10
C ILE A 76 1.73 18.91 4.63
N LEU A 77 2.99 18.80 4.23
CA LEU A 77 3.40 19.05 2.84
C LEU A 77 2.77 18.02 1.88
N ALA A 78 2.94 16.73 2.15
CA ALA A 78 2.44 15.65 1.34
C ALA A 78 0.90 15.66 1.30
N GLY A 79 0.24 15.79 2.46
CA GLY A 79 -1.21 15.83 2.54
C GLY A 79 -1.82 17.03 1.82
N THR A 80 -1.21 18.20 1.92
CA THR A 80 -1.65 19.38 1.15
C THR A 80 -1.45 19.19 -0.34
N ALA A 81 -0.26 18.75 -0.75
CA ALA A 81 0.06 18.55 -2.15
C ALA A 81 -0.88 17.53 -2.81
N TRP A 82 -1.07 16.35 -2.19
CA TRP A 82 -1.95 15.35 -2.77
C TRP A 82 -3.41 15.81 -2.82
N SER A 83 -3.91 16.50 -1.78
CA SER A 83 -5.30 17.02 -1.76
C SER A 83 -5.54 18.04 -2.86
N LEU A 84 -4.56 18.92 -3.14
CA LEU A 84 -4.65 19.88 -4.23
C LEU A 84 -4.59 19.19 -5.59
N VAL A 85 -3.74 18.17 -5.75
CA VAL A 85 -3.68 17.38 -6.98
C VAL A 85 -4.97 16.59 -7.19
N GLU A 86 -5.58 16.07 -6.11
CA GLU A 86 -6.88 15.39 -6.18
C GLU A 86 -7.98 16.33 -6.68
N ILE A 87 -8.04 17.57 -6.17
CA ILE A 87 -8.95 18.59 -6.71
C ILE A 87 -8.65 18.86 -8.19
N ALA A 88 -7.37 18.96 -8.57
CA ALA A 88 -6.97 19.21 -9.95
C ALA A 88 -7.34 18.05 -10.89
N MET A 89 -7.43 16.79 -10.39
CA MET A 89 -7.88 15.62 -11.17
C MET A 89 -9.26 15.85 -11.79
N ALA A 90 -10.13 16.63 -11.16
CA ALA A 90 -11.43 17.00 -11.71
C ALA A 90 -11.33 17.70 -13.08
N PHE A 91 -10.19 18.28 -13.38
CA PHE A 91 -9.91 19.06 -14.60
C PHE A 91 -8.77 18.46 -15.44
N ALA A 92 -8.41 17.20 -15.19
CA ALA A 92 -7.23 16.56 -15.77
C ALA A 92 -7.26 16.55 -17.30
N GLY A 93 -8.41 16.23 -17.88
CA GLY A 93 -8.58 16.19 -19.33
C GLY A 93 -8.41 17.55 -19.98
N GLU A 94 -9.10 18.57 -19.43
CA GLU A 94 -9.06 19.94 -19.92
C GLU A 94 -7.66 20.56 -19.79
N LEU A 95 -7.00 20.33 -18.64
CA LEU A 95 -5.61 20.75 -18.43
C LEU A 95 -4.67 20.09 -19.47
N GLY A 96 -4.87 18.81 -19.72
CA GLY A 96 -4.08 18.06 -20.72
C GLY A 96 -4.29 18.64 -22.12
N MET A 97 -5.52 18.85 -22.52
CA MET A 97 -5.85 19.43 -23.82
C MET A 97 -5.29 20.85 -24.00
N ALA A 98 -5.33 21.65 -22.93
CA ALA A 98 -4.81 23.03 -22.99
C ALA A 98 -3.28 23.10 -23.03
N ILE A 99 -2.58 22.25 -22.27
CA ILE A 99 -1.13 22.35 -22.08
C ILE A 99 -0.37 21.47 -23.08
N PHE A 100 -0.91 20.30 -23.44
CA PHE A 100 -0.20 19.27 -24.23
C PHE A 100 -0.81 19.05 -25.63
N GLY A 101 -1.18 20.13 -26.29
CA GLY A 101 -1.58 20.10 -27.71
C GLY A 101 -2.81 19.22 -28.01
N GLY A 102 -3.80 19.19 -27.11
CA GLY A 102 -5.04 18.43 -27.27
C GLY A 102 -5.04 17.04 -26.63
N SER A 103 -4.01 16.66 -25.86
CA SER A 103 -3.90 15.34 -25.27
C SER A 103 -4.48 15.27 -23.85
N ALA A 104 -5.73 14.79 -23.68
CA ALA A 104 -6.31 14.54 -22.37
C ALA A 104 -5.51 13.50 -21.56
N ILE A 105 -4.98 12.45 -22.22
CA ILE A 105 -4.16 11.39 -21.58
C ILE A 105 -2.94 12.01 -20.89
N ALA A 106 -2.29 13.00 -21.50
CA ALA A 106 -1.11 13.65 -20.93
C ALA A 106 -1.46 14.42 -19.63
N GLY A 107 -2.65 15.04 -19.56
CA GLY A 107 -3.13 15.71 -18.36
C GLY A 107 -3.40 14.74 -17.22
N PHE A 108 -4.16 13.68 -17.46
CA PHE A 108 -4.35 12.59 -16.50
C PHE A 108 -3.01 11.99 -16.06
N GLY A 109 -2.09 11.72 -17.01
CA GLY A 109 -0.78 11.17 -16.73
C GLY A 109 0.05 12.06 -15.82
N LEU A 110 0.14 13.36 -16.12
CA LEU A 110 0.86 14.33 -15.30
C LEU A 110 0.30 14.38 -13.87
N LEU A 111 -1.02 14.53 -13.73
CA LEU A 111 -1.65 14.62 -12.40
C LEU A 111 -1.52 13.30 -11.64
N ARG A 112 -1.61 12.14 -12.30
CA ARG A 112 -1.38 10.84 -11.65
C ARG A 112 0.06 10.68 -11.16
N VAL A 113 1.06 11.16 -11.90
CA VAL A 113 2.46 11.19 -11.43
C VAL A 113 2.61 12.13 -10.22
N LEU A 114 2.07 13.34 -10.29
CA LEU A 114 2.12 14.29 -9.17
C LEU A 114 1.38 13.77 -7.94
N PHE A 115 0.25 13.10 -8.14
CA PHE A 115 -0.51 12.44 -7.09
C PHE A 115 0.33 11.35 -6.41
N GLY A 116 0.97 10.50 -7.20
CA GLY A 116 1.88 9.47 -6.68
C GLY A 116 3.05 10.05 -5.89
N ILE A 117 3.71 11.12 -6.40
CA ILE A 117 4.80 11.80 -5.69
C ILE A 117 4.32 12.30 -4.32
N SER A 118 3.15 12.90 -4.26
CA SER A 118 2.62 13.47 -3.03
C SER A 118 2.15 12.43 -2.02
N GLU A 119 1.65 11.28 -2.46
CA GLU A 119 1.24 10.19 -1.57
C GLU A 119 2.38 9.26 -1.14
N GLY A 120 3.45 9.18 -1.93
CA GLY A 120 4.59 8.29 -1.66
C GLY A 120 5.17 8.38 -0.25
N PRO A 121 5.28 9.57 0.36
CA PRO A 121 5.84 9.75 1.70
C PRO A 121 5.08 9.08 2.85
N ILE A 122 3.82 8.68 2.67
CA ILE A 122 2.91 8.29 3.76
C ILE A 122 3.47 7.18 4.65
N PHE A 123 3.86 6.03 4.07
CA PHE A 123 4.26 4.87 4.90
C PHE A 123 5.57 5.08 5.65
N SER A 124 6.53 5.79 5.05
CA SER A 124 7.75 6.18 5.76
C SER A 124 7.46 7.15 6.91
N THR A 125 6.52 8.08 6.70
CA THR A 125 6.10 9.04 7.71
C THR A 125 5.30 8.39 8.84
N ILE A 126 4.45 7.38 8.54
CA ILE A 126 3.79 6.53 9.56
C ILE A 126 4.84 5.84 10.43
N SER A 127 5.84 5.22 9.81
CA SER A 127 6.91 4.51 10.54
C SER A 127 7.68 5.45 11.46
N LYS A 128 8.01 6.67 11.00
CA LYS A 128 8.69 7.68 11.80
C LYS A 128 7.80 8.20 12.94
N THR A 129 6.53 8.45 12.67
CA THR A 129 5.54 8.86 13.69
C THR A 129 5.41 7.80 14.78
N ASN A 130 5.31 6.52 14.40
CA ASN A 130 5.24 5.40 15.34
C ASN A 130 6.52 5.27 16.16
N ALA A 131 7.70 5.49 15.55
CA ALA A 131 8.97 5.47 16.29
C ALA A 131 9.02 6.52 17.39
N ASN A 132 8.43 7.71 17.16
CA ASN A 132 8.43 8.80 18.11
C ASN A 132 7.34 8.68 19.20
N TRP A 133 6.15 8.16 18.84
CA TRP A 133 4.95 8.19 19.69
C TRP A 133 4.58 6.85 20.33
N ALA A 134 5.13 5.73 19.85
CA ALA A 134 4.81 4.41 20.36
C ALA A 134 5.75 3.99 21.49
N ALA A 135 5.19 3.50 22.60
CA ALA A 135 5.99 2.75 23.55
C ALA A 135 6.57 1.49 22.86
N PRO A 136 7.83 1.09 23.13
CA PRO A 136 8.46 -0.03 22.44
C PRO A 136 7.65 -1.33 22.43
N ARG A 137 6.95 -1.63 23.53
CA ARG A 137 6.06 -2.79 23.64
C ARG A 137 4.83 -2.73 22.71
N GLU A 138 4.45 -1.54 22.24
CA GLU A 138 3.26 -1.30 21.42
C GLU A 138 3.61 -0.99 19.95
N ARG A 139 4.89 -0.82 19.60
CA ARG A 139 5.32 -0.46 18.23
C ARG A 139 4.79 -1.41 17.17
N GLY A 140 4.82 -2.70 17.43
CA GLY A 140 4.29 -3.71 16.50
C GLY A 140 2.78 -3.55 16.28
N LEU A 141 2.02 -3.37 17.36
CA LEU A 141 0.56 -3.16 17.29
C LEU A 141 0.21 -1.87 16.56
N LEU A 142 0.88 -0.76 16.89
CA LEU A 142 0.59 0.55 16.29
C LEU A 142 0.98 0.61 14.81
N SER A 143 2.06 -0.09 14.42
CA SER A 143 2.42 -0.26 13.02
C SER A 143 1.39 -1.10 12.27
N ALA A 144 0.90 -2.18 12.86
CA ALA A 144 -0.15 -3.00 12.26
C ALA A 144 -1.48 -2.22 12.13
N LEU A 145 -1.84 -1.41 13.13
CA LEU A 145 -3.02 -0.55 13.06
C LEU A 145 -2.89 0.51 11.96
N GLY A 146 -1.72 1.12 11.78
CA GLY A 146 -1.48 2.03 10.67
C GLY A 146 -1.65 1.37 9.30
N LEU A 147 -1.28 0.10 9.17
CA LEU A 147 -1.39 -0.67 7.93
C LEU A 147 -2.80 -1.23 7.66
N ILE A 148 -3.63 -1.45 8.69
CA ILE A 148 -4.99 -1.96 8.51
C ILE A 148 -5.89 -0.96 7.76
N GLY A 149 -5.52 0.33 7.78
CA GLY A 149 -6.17 1.36 6.98
C GLY A 149 -6.14 1.07 5.46
N VAL A 150 -5.17 0.28 4.98
CA VAL A 150 -5.03 -0.12 3.58
C VAL A 150 -6.24 -0.93 3.09
N PRO A 151 -6.48 -2.16 3.58
CA PRO A 151 -7.62 -2.95 3.13
C PRO A 151 -8.96 -2.38 3.60
N LEU A 152 -9.02 -1.68 4.75
CA LEU A 152 -10.23 -0.98 5.18
C LEU A 152 -10.59 0.17 4.24
N GLY A 153 -9.62 0.98 3.84
CA GLY A 153 -9.81 2.05 2.87
C GLY A 153 -10.32 1.50 1.54
N ALA A 154 -9.66 0.46 1.01
CA ALA A 154 -10.09 -0.20 -0.21
C ALA A 154 -11.50 -0.81 -0.11
N LEU A 155 -11.83 -1.41 1.05
CA LEU A 155 -13.17 -1.95 1.33
C LEU A 155 -14.25 -0.87 1.24
N ILE A 156 -14.04 0.27 1.91
CA ILE A 156 -15.05 1.34 1.96
C ILE A 156 -15.04 2.24 0.73
N THR A 157 -14.03 2.15 -0.13
CA THR A 157 -14.00 2.87 -1.42
C THR A 157 -15.23 2.55 -2.25
N ALA A 158 -15.57 1.26 -2.37
CA ALA A 158 -16.71 0.83 -3.18
C ALA A 158 -18.03 1.53 -2.79
N PRO A 159 -18.53 1.45 -1.54
CA PRO A 159 -19.79 2.09 -1.16
C PRO A 159 -19.74 3.62 -1.19
N ILE A 160 -18.62 4.23 -0.80
CA ILE A 160 -18.50 5.68 -0.78
C ILE A 160 -18.50 6.24 -2.20
N VAL A 161 -17.62 5.70 -3.06
CA VAL A 161 -17.40 6.25 -4.39
C VAL A 161 -18.55 5.90 -5.32
N SER A 162 -18.96 4.61 -5.41
CA SER A 162 -20.06 4.25 -6.29
C SER A 162 -21.40 4.85 -5.82
N GLY A 163 -21.65 4.91 -4.51
CA GLY A 163 -22.83 5.59 -3.97
C GLY A 163 -22.85 7.09 -4.31
N PHE A 164 -21.70 7.76 -4.23
CA PHE A 164 -21.61 9.17 -4.62
C PHE A 164 -21.83 9.38 -6.12
N LEU A 165 -21.27 8.53 -6.97
CA LEU A 165 -21.39 8.63 -8.42
C LEU A 165 -22.82 8.38 -8.94
N THR A 166 -23.74 7.80 -8.13
CA THR A 166 -25.15 7.71 -8.48
C THR A 166 -25.91 9.05 -8.42
N ILE A 167 -25.39 10.00 -7.65
CA ILE A 167 -26.08 11.28 -7.36
C ILE A 167 -25.28 12.49 -7.85
N ALA A 168 -24.01 12.33 -8.18
CA ALA A 168 -23.12 13.43 -8.54
C ALA A 168 -22.06 13.02 -9.57
N SER A 169 -21.44 14.01 -10.21
CA SER A 169 -20.41 13.77 -11.23
C SER A 169 -19.09 13.31 -10.62
N TRP A 170 -18.29 12.60 -11.42
CA TRP A 170 -16.93 12.20 -11.05
C TRP A 170 -16.02 13.41 -10.71
N ARG A 171 -16.23 14.54 -11.37
CA ARG A 171 -15.47 15.77 -11.05
C ARG A 171 -15.74 16.26 -9.62
N LEU A 172 -17.00 16.30 -9.23
CA LEU A 172 -17.36 16.71 -7.87
C LEU A 172 -16.84 15.72 -6.82
N LEU A 173 -16.77 14.43 -7.15
CA LEU A 173 -16.16 13.41 -6.29
C LEU A 173 -14.70 13.77 -5.97
N PHE A 174 -13.86 14.01 -6.97
CA PHE A 174 -12.45 14.37 -6.78
C PHE A 174 -12.27 15.67 -6.00
N VAL A 175 -13.11 16.67 -6.26
CA VAL A 175 -13.09 17.93 -5.49
C VAL A 175 -13.40 17.68 -4.02
N ILE A 176 -14.43 16.89 -3.70
CA ILE A 176 -14.82 16.60 -2.31
C ILE A 176 -13.74 15.77 -1.60
N LEU A 177 -13.17 14.76 -2.26
CA LEU A 177 -12.09 13.96 -1.69
C LEU A 177 -10.87 14.83 -1.35
N GLY A 178 -10.46 15.70 -2.26
CA GLY A 178 -9.38 16.63 -1.98
C GLY A 178 -9.69 17.63 -0.85
N ILE A 179 -10.93 18.14 -0.75
CA ILE A 179 -11.36 18.98 0.38
C ILE A 179 -11.29 18.20 1.71
N LEU A 180 -11.74 16.96 1.75
CA LEU A 180 -11.64 16.11 2.94
C LEU A 180 -10.19 15.91 3.37
N GLY A 181 -9.27 15.70 2.42
CA GLY A 181 -7.83 15.63 2.68
C GLY A 181 -7.30 16.94 3.29
N LEU A 182 -7.67 18.10 2.75
CA LEU A 182 -7.27 19.41 3.31
C LEU A 182 -7.83 19.63 4.73
N VAL A 183 -9.07 19.24 4.99
CA VAL A 183 -9.67 19.32 6.33
C VAL A 183 -8.87 18.46 7.31
N TRP A 184 -8.50 17.24 6.91
CA TRP A 184 -7.67 16.38 7.74
C TRP A 184 -6.31 17.02 8.02
N VAL A 185 -5.66 17.59 7.02
CA VAL A 185 -4.35 18.26 7.17
C VAL A 185 -4.46 19.43 8.16
N ILE A 186 -5.51 20.23 8.09
CA ILE A 186 -5.73 21.35 9.02
C ILE A 186 -5.88 20.85 10.47
N ILE A 187 -6.64 19.77 10.67
CA ILE A 187 -6.80 19.14 11.98
C ILE A 187 -5.46 18.61 12.46
N TRP A 188 -4.74 17.84 11.61
CA TRP A 188 -3.45 17.27 11.94
C TRP A 188 -2.41 18.30 12.34
N ALA A 189 -2.32 19.41 11.59
CA ALA A 189 -1.38 20.49 11.88
C ALA A 189 -1.58 21.10 13.29
N LYS A 190 -2.83 21.09 13.79
CA LYS A 190 -3.20 21.63 15.12
C LYS A 190 -2.99 20.61 16.26
N VAL A 191 -3.14 19.31 15.98
CA VAL A 191 -3.17 18.29 17.05
C VAL A 191 -1.87 17.50 17.17
N PHE A 192 -1.07 17.42 16.10
CA PHE A 192 0.14 16.61 16.06
C PHE A 192 1.40 17.44 16.31
N THR A 193 2.34 16.85 17.06
CA THR A 193 3.72 17.33 17.26
C THR A 193 4.69 16.19 16.91
N ASP A 194 5.91 16.53 16.50
CA ASP A 194 6.89 15.50 16.12
C ASP A 194 7.26 14.59 17.28
N TYR A 195 7.30 15.15 18.48
CA TYR A 195 7.56 14.40 19.71
C TYR A 195 6.40 14.55 20.69
N PRO A 196 6.08 13.52 21.48
CA PRO A 196 5.04 13.58 22.51
C PRO A 196 5.32 14.63 23.59
N GLU A 197 6.59 14.91 23.88
CA GLU A 197 7.06 15.90 24.85
C GLU A 197 6.59 17.32 24.53
N ASP A 198 6.51 17.65 23.24
CA ASP A 198 6.10 18.97 22.75
C ASP A 198 4.58 19.16 22.75
N ASN A 199 3.82 18.09 23.07
CA ASN A 199 2.37 18.11 23.01
C ASN A 199 1.73 18.33 24.38
N LYS A 200 1.14 19.49 24.58
CA LYS A 200 0.47 19.88 25.85
C LYS A 200 -0.69 18.96 26.27
N LYS A 201 -1.18 18.09 25.40
CA LYS A 201 -2.29 17.15 25.69
C LYS A 201 -1.81 15.77 26.16
N VAL A 202 -0.50 15.52 26.11
CA VAL A 202 0.12 14.30 26.61
C VAL A 202 0.34 14.47 28.11
N SER A 203 -0.13 13.50 28.92
CA SER A 203 0.11 13.52 30.37
C SER A 203 1.51 13.05 30.70
N GLU A 204 2.06 13.48 31.84
CA GLU A 204 3.36 13.03 32.34
C GLU A 204 3.39 11.49 32.53
N GLU A 205 2.28 10.89 32.96
CA GLU A 205 2.15 9.44 33.07
C GLU A 205 2.31 8.75 31.71
N GLU A 206 1.68 9.28 30.66
CA GLU A 206 1.81 8.76 29.30
C GLU A 206 3.22 8.96 28.74
N LEU A 207 3.82 10.11 29.04
CA LEU A 207 5.19 10.43 28.63
C LEU A 207 6.19 9.45 29.28
N ASN A 208 6.03 9.19 30.58
CA ASN A 208 6.84 8.23 31.30
C ASN A 208 6.64 6.81 30.77
N ASP A 209 5.42 6.42 30.39
CA ASP A 209 5.13 5.11 29.75
C ASP A 209 5.86 4.95 28.39
N ILE A 210 5.95 6.02 27.60
CA ILE A 210 6.70 6.03 26.34
C ILE A 210 8.21 6.00 26.56
N ARG A 211 8.72 6.74 27.58
CA ARG A 211 10.15 6.88 27.87
C ARG A 211 10.75 5.71 28.66
N SER A 212 10.07 5.23 29.69
CA SER A 212 10.58 4.21 30.61
C SER A 212 11.06 2.92 29.92
N THR A 213 10.52 2.65 28.76
CA THR A 213 10.91 1.51 27.93
C THR A 213 12.01 1.87 26.92
N ASN A 214 12.23 3.17 26.63
CA ASN A 214 13.32 3.61 25.75
C ASN A 214 14.68 3.60 26.47
N GLU A 215 14.72 3.78 27.78
CA GLU A 215 15.96 3.69 28.57
C GLU A 215 16.51 2.27 28.61
N SER A 216 15.66 1.25 28.71
CA SER A 216 16.08 -0.15 28.64
C SER A 216 16.64 -0.56 27.26
N LEU A 217 16.20 0.11 26.17
CA LEU A 217 16.72 -0.12 24.81
C LEU A 217 17.97 0.72 24.49
N ASN A 218 18.17 1.86 25.17
CA ASN A 218 19.40 2.63 25.03
C ASN A 218 20.59 1.92 25.66
N VAL A 219 20.37 1.06 26.64
CA VAL A 219 21.43 0.20 27.20
C VAL A 219 21.87 -0.88 26.18
N GLU A 220 20.96 -1.36 25.32
CA GLU A 220 21.34 -2.26 24.21
C GLU A 220 21.96 -1.52 23.01
N LYS A 221 21.61 -0.23 22.77
CA LYS A 221 22.21 0.56 21.69
C LYS A 221 23.64 1.02 21.94
N THR A 222 24.10 1.06 23.18
CA THR A 222 25.49 1.45 23.52
C THR A 222 26.51 0.33 23.27
N VAL A 223 26.07 -0.86 22.88
CA VAL A 223 26.98 -2.01 22.60
C VAL A 223 27.21 -2.24 21.09
N GLU A 224 26.43 -1.63 20.20
CA GLU A 224 26.55 -1.89 18.74
C GLU A 224 26.78 -0.63 17.90
N THR A 225 27.83 0.13 18.18
CA THR A 225 28.43 1.09 17.24
C THR A 225 29.64 0.49 16.57
N GLU A 226 29.50 -0.71 16.00
CA GLU A 226 30.50 -1.24 15.07
C GLU A 226 29.79 -1.82 13.85
N ASP A 227 30.01 -1.18 12.77
CA ASP A 227 29.96 -1.46 11.35
C ASP A 227 28.94 -0.67 10.53
N SER A 228 29.12 0.67 10.55
CA SER A 228 28.47 1.56 9.57
C SER A 228 29.12 1.49 8.17
N SER A 229 30.07 0.58 7.94
CA SER A 229 30.85 0.49 6.70
C SER A 229 30.14 -0.28 5.57
N GLU A 230 29.13 -1.07 5.88
CA GLU A 230 28.35 -1.76 4.84
C GLU A 230 27.58 -0.76 3.95
N LYS A 231 27.97 -0.73 2.68
CA LYS A 231 27.37 0.16 1.68
C LYS A 231 25.98 -0.35 1.27
N TRP A 232 25.08 0.56 0.93
CA TRP A 232 23.68 0.26 0.55
C TRP A 232 23.54 -0.82 -0.55
N TYR A 233 24.48 -0.92 -1.47
CA TYR A 233 24.46 -1.89 -2.57
C TYR A 233 24.71 -3.34 -2.12
N HIS A 234 25.16 -3.59 -0.88
CA HIS A 234 25.25 -4.95 -0.33
C HIS A 234 23.89 -5.61 -0.22
N PHE A 235 22.80 -4.83 -0.21
CA PHE A 235 21.44 -5.36 -0.37
C PHE A 235 21.34 -6.34 -1.53
N PHE A 236 21.86 -5.99 -2.69
CA PHE A 236 21.76 -6.79 -3.92
C PHE A 236 22.66 -8.03 -3.91
N LYS A 237 23.61 -8.13 -2.99
CA LYS A 237 24.44 -9.33 -2.78
C LYS A 237 23.75 -10.37 -1.91
N SER A 238 22.68 -10.01 -1.20
CA SER A 238 21.95 -10.92 -0.34
C SER A 238 20.79 -11.59 -1.09
N PRO A 239 20.87 -12.90 -1.38
CA PRO A 239 19.78 -13.62 -2.03
C PRO A 239 18.50 -13.62 -1.20
N ILE A 240 18.62 -13.48 0.13
CA ILE A 240 17.48 -13.39 1.04
C ILE A 240 16.72 -12.07 0.82
N LEU A 241 17.42 -10.95 0.77
CA LEU A 241 16.80 -9.63 0.60
C LEU A 241 16.24 -9.45 -0.82
N VAL A 242 16.98 -9.88 -1.83
CA VAL A 242 16.54 -9.83 -3.23
C VAL A 242 15.34 -10.77 -3.45
N GLY A 243 15.40 -12.00 -2.94
CA GLY A 243 14.28 -12.94 -3.01
C GLY A 243 13.02 -12.39 -2.31
N ASN A 244 13.19 -11.79 -1.13
CA ASN A 244 12.10 -11.14 -0.41
C ASN A 244 11.50 -9.95 -1.18
N MET A 245 12.33 -9.12 -1.81
CA MET A 245 11.91 -7.99 -2.64
C MET A 245 11.08 -8.47 -3.84
N ILE A 246 11.52 -9.51 -4.54
CA ILE A 246 10.79 -10.10 -5.67
C ILE A 246 9.49 -10.76 -5.18
N GLY A 247 9.52 -11.45 -4.04
CA GLY A 247 8.32 -12.02 -3.42
C GLY A 247 7.29 -10.96 -3.07
N TYR A 248 7.72 -9.85 -2.49
CA TYR A 248 6.86 -8.73 -2.13
C TYR A 248 6.33 -7.99 -3.38
N PHE A 249 7.10 -7.92 -4.46
CA PHE A 249 6.62 -7.41 -5.75
C PHE A 249 5.39 -8.19 -6.24
N GLY A 250 5.39 -9.51 -6.15
CA GLY A 250 4.24 -10.34 -6.54
C GLY A 250 2.97 -10.02 -5.74
N PHE A 251 3.09 -9.81 -4.42
CA PHE A 251 1.99 -9.31 -3.59
C PHE A 251 1.47 -7.98 -4.12
N GLN A 252 2.35 -7.01 -4.30
CA GLN A 252 1.98 -5.65 -4.70
C GLN A 252 1.36 -5.61 -6.09
N TYR A 253 1.83 -6.46 -7.01
CA TYR A 253 1.26 -6.59 -8.34
C TYR A 253 -0.21 -6.99 -8.27
N VAL A 254 -0.53 -8.07 -7.54
CA VAL A 254 -1.91 -8.55 -7.43
C VAL A 254 -2.79 -7.57 -6.66
N ASN A 255 -2.26 -6.95 -5.59
CA ASN A 255 -2.97 -5.93 -4.83
C ASN A 255 -3.42 -4.76 -5.73
N PHE A 256 -2.51 -4.20 -6.53
CA PHE A 256 -2.83 -3.10 -7.44
C PHE A 256 -3.70 -3.52 -8.62
N LEU A 257 -3.54 -4.73 -9.13
CA LEU A 257 -4.40 -5.29 -10.15
C LEU A 257 -5.87 -5.33 -9.65
N ILE A 258 -6.11 -5.89 -8.46
CA ILE A 258 -7.46 -5.96 -7.89
C ILE A 258 -8.00 -4.57 -7.59
N LEU A 259 -7.20 -3.67 -7.01
CA LEU A 259 -7.62 -2.32 -6.66
C LEU A 259 -8.06 -1.51 -7.89
N THR A 260 -7.36 -1.66 -9.01
CA THR A 260 -7.56 -0.80 -10.17
C THR A 260 -8.48 -1.38 -11.23
N TRP A 261 -8.55 -2.71 -11.37
CA TRP A 261 -9.27 -3.34 -12.47
C TRP A 261 -10.56 -4.05 -12.08
N THR A 262 -10.80 -4.34 -10.78
CA THR A 262 -12.03 -5.02 -10.36
C THR A 262 -13.30 -4.27 -10.78
N PRO A 263 -13.42 -2.93 -10.60
CA PRO A 263 -14.64 -2.23 -11.03
C PRO A 263 -14.90 -2.39 -12.53
N LYS A 264 -13.86 -2.20 -13.35
CA LYS A 264 -13.99 -2.33 -14.81
C LYS A 264 -14.31 -3.75 -15.24
N TYR A 265 -13.69 -4.75 -14.63
CA TYR A 265 -14.01 -6.16 -14.87
C TYR A 265 -15.48 -6.46 -14.62
N LEU A 266 -16.03 -5.96 -13.51
CA LEU A 266 -17.44 -6.18 -13.17
C LEU A 266 -18.39 -5.48 -14.13
N GLN A 267 -18.04 -4.28 -14.59
CA GLN A 267 -18.85 -3.54 -15.57
C GLN A 267 -18.79 -4.17 -16.97
N ASP A 268 -17.59 -4.46 -17.47
CA ASP A 268 -17.41 -4.91 -18.85
C ASP A 268 -17.84 -6.38 -19.04
N GLU A 269 -17.54 -7.28 -18.10
CA GLU A 269 -17.78 -8.72 -18.24
C GLU A 269 -19.18 -9.14 -17.76
N TYR A 270 -19.70 -8.47 -16.71
CA TYR A 270 -20.98 -8.82 -16.10
C TYR A 270 -22.06 -7.74 -16.27
N HIS A 271 -21.73 -6.62 -16.93
CA HIS A 271 -22.64 -5.50 -17.19
C HIS A 271 -23.29 -4.92 -15.94
N PHE A 272 -22.57 -4.93 -14.81
CA PHE A 272 -23.06 -4.31 -13.60
C PHE A 272 -22.99 -2.79 -13.70
N GLU A 273 -24.11 -2.15 -13.39
CA GLU A 273 -24.19 -0.70 -13.27
C GLU A 273 -23.46 -0.20 -12.00
N ILE A 274 -23.05 1.06 -12.02
CA ILE A 274 -22.30 1.70 -10.92
C ILE A 274 -22.97 1.52 -9.55
N HIS A 275 -24.32 1.55 -9.51
CA HIS A 275 -25.07 1.39 -8.27
C HIS A 275 -24.96 -0.02 -7.65
N SER A 276 -24.61 -1.03 -8.43
CA SER A 276 -24.38 -2.40 -7.91
C SER A 276 -22.95 -2.59 -7.40
N LEU A 277 -22.04 -1.74 -7.78
CA LEU A 277 -20.63 -1.85 -7.40
C LEU A 277 -20.38 -1.54 -5.92
N TRP A 278 -21.31 -0.88 -5.22
CA TRP A 278 -21.13 -0.53 -3.82
C TRP A 278 -20.91 -1.75 -2.92
N TYR A 279 -21.57 -2.86 -3.16
CA TYR A 279 -21.38 -4.10 -2.39
C TYR A 279 -20.44 -5.08 -3.07
N LEU A 280 -20.49 -5.19 -4.41
CA LEU A 280 -19.61 -6.09 -5.15
C LEU A 280 -18.13 -5.70 -5.01
N GLY A 281 -17.82 -4.41 -5.11
CA GLY A 281 -16.47 -3.92 -4.97
C GLY A 281 -15.88 -4.10 -3.56
N MET A 282 -16.72 -4.26 -2.52
CA MET A 282 -16.29 -4.57 -1.16
C MET A 282 -15.78 -6.00 -1.00
N ILE A 283 -16.40 -6.94 -1.70
CA ILE A 283 -16.22 -8.40 -1.45
C ILE A 283 -14.74 -8.82 -1.49
N PRO A 284 -13.94 -8.45 -2.49
CA PRO A 284 -12.53 -8.83 -2.54
C PRO A 284 -11.72 -8.39 -1.32
N TRP A 285 -12.14 -7.32 -0.63
CA TRP A 285 -11.39 -6.71 0.48
C TRP A 285 -11.80 -7.23 1.85
N ILE A 286 -12.96 -7.85 1.99
CA ILE A 286 -13.44 -8.38 3.28
C ILE A 286 -12.42 -9.35 3.89
N GLY A 287 -11.99 -10.34 3.13
CA GLY A 287 -11.00 -11.31 3.61
C GLY A 287 -9.64 -10.69 3.89
N ALA A 288 -9.21 -9.71 3.07
CA ALA A 288 -7.97 -9.00 3.24
C ALA A 288 -7.89 -8.22 4.56
N CYS A 289 -8.99 -7.62 5.03
CA CYS A 289 -9.05 -6.93 6.32
C CYS A 289 -8.69 -7.87 7.49
N PHE A 290 -9.22 -9.08 7.48
CA PHE A 290 -8.91 -10.08 8.52
C PHE A 290 -7.47 -10.57 8.41
N THR A 291 -7.02 -10.94 7.23
CA THR A 291 -5.70 -11.55 7.06
C THR A 291 -4.57 -10.54 7.20
N ALA A 292 -4.75 -9.27 6.85
CA ALA A 292 -3.79 -8.21 7.14
C ALA A 292 -3.52 -8.05 8.64
N TYR A 293 -4.56 -8.21 9.48
CA TYR A 293 -4.42 -8.14 10.93
C TYR A 293 -3.80 -9.41 11.54
N PHE A 294 -4.31 -10.58 11.14
CA PHE A 294 -3.90 -11.84 11.76
C PHE A 294 -2.61 -12.44 11.18
N GLY A 295 -2.23 -12.09 9.93
CA GLY A 295 -1.12 -12.71 9.22
C GLY A 295 0.21 -12.59 9.94
N GLY A 296 0.54 -11.41 10.46
CA GLY A 296 1.74 -11.19 11.27
C GLY A 296 1.74 -12.03 12.55
N GLN A 297 0.60 -12.06 13.26
CA GLN A 297 0.45 -12.84 14.51
C GLN A 297 0.58 -14.34 14.24
N MET A 298 -0.01 -14.84 13.16
CA MET A 298 0.12 -16.25 12.75
C MET A 298 1.56 -16.61 12.43
N SER A 299 2.28 -15.75 11.71
CA SER A 299 3.69 -15.95 11.41
C SER A 299 4.54 -16.00 12.68
N ASP A 300 4.30 -15.10 13.65
CA ASP A 300 5.04 -15.07 14.91
C ASP A 300 4.66 -16.24 15.83
N TRP A 301 3.41 -16.66 15.83
CA TRP A 301 2.97 -17.90 16.52
C TRP A 301 3.68 -19.12 15.93
N LEU A 302 3.78 -19.21 14.60
CA LEU A 302 4.45 -20.29 13.90
C LEU A 302 5.95 -20.32 14.25
N ARG A 303 6.59 -19.14 14.32
CA ARG A 303 7.98 -19.00 14.78
C ARG A 303 8.15 -19.53 16.21
N LYS A 304 7.28 -19.13 17.13
CA LYS A 304 7.32 -19.61 18.53
C LYS A 304 7.13 -21.13 18.62
N LYS A 305 6.21 -21.68 17.84
CA LYS A 305 5.88 -23.11 17.87
C LYS A 305 6.96 -24.00 17.25
N THR A 306 7.58 -23.57 16.13
CA THR A 306 8.53 -24.38 15.36
C THR A 306 9.97 -24.06 15.66
N GLY A 307 10.28 -22.92 16.26
CA GLY A 307 11.65 -22.42 16.44
C GLY A 307 12.38 -22.08 15.11
N ASN A 308 11.70 -22.18 13.96
CA ASN A 308 12.31 -22.08 12.65
C ASN A 308 11.79 -20.83 11.90
N LEU A 309 12.68 -19.85 11.66
CA LEU A 309 12.37 -18.63 10.93
C LEU A 309 11.95 -18.88 9.49
N ARG A 310 12.55 -19.86 8.81
CA ARG A 310 12.21 -20.18 7.42
C ARG A 310 10.77 -20.67 7.29
N ILE A 311 10.30 -21.49 8.25
CA ILE A 311 8.92 -21.96 8.27
C ILE A 311 7.98 -20.78 8.51
N ALA A 312 8.30 -19.93 9.49
CA ALA A 312 7.46 -18.82 9.89
C ALA A 312 7.42 -17.68 8.86
N ARG A 313 8.44 -17.52 8.04
CA ARG A 313 8.53 -16.44 7.06
C ARG A 313 8.30 -16.97 5.64
N SER A 314 9.26 -17.74 5.11
CA SER A 314 9.25 -18.13 3.70
C SER A 314 8.14 -19.11 3.37
N TYR A 315 8.01 -20.22 4.10
CA TYR A 315 6.99 -21.23 3.79
C TYR A 315 5.58 -20.72 4.08
N PHE A 316 5.42 -19.85 5.09
CA PHE A 316 4.14 -19.20 5.37
C PHE A 316 3.71 -18.28 4.20
N ALA A 317 4.65 -17.49 3.65
CA ALA A 317 4.37 -16.64 2.49
C ALA A 317 4.08 -17.49 1.23
N ILE A 318 4.87 -18.53 0.99
CA ILE A 318 4.66 -19.47 -0.13
C ILE A 318 3.25 -20.10 -0.05
N ALA A 319 2.84 -20.58 1.12
CA ALA A 319 1.52 -21.19 1.30
C ALA A 319 0.39 -20.20 0.98
N GLY A 320 0.49 -18.97 1.46
CA GLY A 320 -0.48 -17.92 1.11
C GLY A 320 -0.54 -17.66 -0.39
N MET A 321 0.62 -17.50 -1.04
CA MET A 321 0.69 -17.22 -2.48
C MET A 321 0.22 -18.41 -3.33
N ILE A 322 0.42 -19.66 -2.90
CA ILE A 322 -0.13 -20.86 -3.59
C ILE A 322 -1.66 -20.84 -3.54
N CYS A 323 -2.25 -20.63 -2.37
CA CYS A 323 -3.70 -20.58 -2.23
C CYS A 323 -4.30 -19.44 -3.07
N ALA A 324 -3.66 -18.28 -3.09
CA ALA A 324 -4.07 -17.16 -3.93
C ALA A 324 -3.98 -17.51 -5.44
N ALA A 325 -2.86 -18.09 -5.88
CA ALA A 325 -2.68 -18.49 -7.26
C ALA A 325 -3.74 -19.50 -7.72
N ILE A 326 -4.09 -20.47 -6.87
CA ILE A 326 -5.17 -21.46 -7.17
C ILE A 326 -6.51 -20.72 -7.33
N CYS A 327 -6.86 -19.80 -6.43
CA CYS A 327 -8.11 -19.04 -6.54
C CYS A 327 -8.17 -18.26 -7.85
N PHE A 328 -7.13 -17.51 -8.20
CA PHE A 328 -7.10 -16.72 -9.42
C PHE A 328 -7.04 -17.58 -10.69
N LEU A 329 -6.41 -18.77 -10.63
CA LEU A 329 -6.38 -19.70 -11.77
C LEU A 329 -7.77 -20.28 -12.10
N ILE A 330 -8.64 -20.45 -11.11
CA ILE A 330 -9.98 -21.02 -11.29
C ILE A 330 -10.94 -19.99 -11.90
N ILE A 331 -10.75 -18.68 -11.64
CA ILE A 331 -11.68 -17.62 -12.07
C ILE A 331 -11.96 -17.64 -13.58
N PRO A 332 -10.97 -17.74 -14.49
CA PRO A 332 -11.24 -17.77 -15.94
C PRO A 332 -12.13 -18.91 -16.42
N PHE A 333 -12.24 -19.98 -15.64
CA PHE A 333 -13.08 -21.15 -15.94
C PHE A 333 -14.45 -21.12 -15.21
N THR A 334 -14.73 -20.04 -14.49
CA THR A 334 -15.91 -19.91 -13.64
C THR A 334 -16.91 -18.93 -14.25
N HIS A 335 -18.13 -19.40 -14.53
CA HIS A 335 -19.18 -18.58 -15.12
C HIS A 335 -20.11 -17.93 -14.09
N SER A 336 -20.09 -18.41 -12.85
CA SER A 336 -20.92 -17.87 -11.78
C SER A 336 -20.25 -16.66 -11.12
N ILE A 337 -20.90 -15.50 -11.20
CA ILE A 337 -20.42 -14.28 -10.54
C ILE A 337 -20.22 -14.46 -9.03
N VAL A 338 -21.11 -15.21 -8.38
CA VAL A 338 -20.99 -15.49 -6.93
C VAL A 338 -19.70 -16.26 -6.64
N ALA A 339 -19.42 -17.30 -7.45
CA ALA A 339 -18.17 -18.06 -7.29
C ALA A 339 -16.93 -17.22 -7.60
N VAL A 340 -16.97 -16.36 -8.63
CA VAL A 340 -15.89 -15.42 -8.95
C VAL A 340 -15.63 -14.47 -7.77
N MET A 341 -16.66 -13.87 -7.20
CA MET A 341 -16.53 -12.94 -6.07
C MET A 341 -15.97 -13.65 -4.81
N ILE A 342 -16.41 -14.88 -4.53
CA ILE A 342 -15.87 -15.68 -3.43
C ILE A 342 -14.39 -16.01 -3.68
N LEU A 343 -14.03 -16.42 -4.90
CA LEU A 343 -12.64 -16.71 -5.26
C LEU A 343 -11.75 -15.47 -5.17
N MET A 344 -12.24 -14.30 -5.60
CA MET A 344 -11.52 -13.02 -5.45
C MET A 344 -11.33 -12.66 -3.97
N MET A 345 -12.35 -12.84 -3.13
CA MET A 345 -12.28 -12.59 -1.70
C MET A 345 -11.23 -13.50 -1.03
N ILE A 346 -11.31 -14.80 -1.30
CA ILE A 346 -10.38 -15.78 -0.72
C ILE A 346 -8.96 -15.55 -1.26
N GLY A 347 -8.81 -15.38 -2.57
CA GLY A 347 -7.52 -15.12 -3.20
C GLY A 347 -6.85 -13.86 -2.64
N ASN A 348 -7.59 -12.77 -2.52
CA ASN A 348 -7.08 -11.52 -1.94
C ASN A 348 -6.76 -11.66 -0.45
N ALA A 349 -7.54 -12.42 0.32
CA ALA A 349 -7.23 -12.73 1.71
C ALA A 349 -5.88 -13.45 1.83
N PHE A 350 -5.62 -14.42 0.99
CA PHE A 350 -4.34 -15.16 0.99
C PHE A 350 -3.16 -14.33 0.48
N ILE A 351 -3.38 -13.36 -0.40
CA ILE A 351 -2.36 -12.37 -0.78
C ILE A 351 -1.96 -11.52 0.43
N PHE A 352 -2.94 -11.02 1.20
CA PHE A 352 -2.67 -10.15 2.36
C PHE A 352 -2.10 -10.90 3.57
N LEU A 353 -2.29 -12.20 3.64
CA LEU A 353 -1.82 -13.02 4.76
C LEU A 353 -0.30 -12.87 5.04
N PRO A 354 0.61 -12.93 4.04
CA PRO A 354 2.04 -12.75 4.26
C PRO A 354 2.51 -11.29 4.23
N ASN A 355 1.64 -10.30 4.10
CA ASN A 355 2.07 -8.91 3.91
C ASN A 355 3.06 -8.42 4.98
N ALA A 356 2.78 -8.68 6.27
CA ALA A 356 3.67 -8.32 7.36
C ALA A 356 5.00 -9.11 7.36
N VAL A 357 5.01 -10.28 6.75
CA VAL A 357 6.18 -11.16 6.72
C VAL A 357 7.31 -10.58 5.88
N TYR A 358 7.01 -9.93 4.76
CA TYR A 358 8.02 -9.31 3.91
C TYR A 358 8.86 -8.26 4.66
N TRP A 359 8.23 -7.49 5.55
CA TRP A 359 8.93 -6.58 6.45
C TRP A 359 9.71 -7.30 7.53
N SER A 360 9.12 -8.35 8.11
CA SER A 360 9.79 -9.15 9.14
C SER A 360 11.07 -9.79 8.62
N VAL A 361 11.10 -10.24 7.36
CA VAL A 361 12.31 -10.79 6.73
C VAL A 361 13.44 -9.76 6.67
N ILE A 362 13.14 -8.48 6.37
CA ILE A 362 14.16 -7.42 6.36
C ILE A 362 14.72 -7.21 7.75
N ILE A 363 13.85 -7.14 8.77
CA ILE A 363 14.22 -6.95 10.17
C ILE A 363 15.05 -8.15 10.68
N ASP A 364 14.60 -9.38 10.39
CA ASP A 364 15.26 -10.61 10.82
C ASP A 364 16.63 -10.82 10.13
N THR A 365 16.84 -10.23 8.92
CA THR A 365 18.07 -10.39 8.12
C THR A 365 19.08 -9.27 8.35
N ALA A 366 18.60 -8.04 8.50
CA ALA A 366 19.45 -6.85 8.59
C ALA A 366 18.85 -5.82 9.58
N PRO A 367 18.83 -6.11 10.88
CA PRO A 367 18.19 -5.26 11.89
C PRO A 367 18.78 -3.84 11.93
N ASN A 368 20.09 -3.70 11.74
CA ASN A 368 20.79 -2.41 11.78
C ASN A 368 20.60 -1.57 10.50
N LYS A 369 20.08 -2.16 9.41
CA LYS A 369 19.91 -1.52 8.10
C LYS A 369 18.43 -1.54 7.63
N THR A 370 17.50 -1.82 8.53
CA THR A 370 16.07 -1.97 8.21
C THR A 370 15.52 -0.77 7.44
N GLY A 371 15.90 0.45 7.81
CA GLY A 371 15.44 1.66 7.12
C GLY A 371 15.93 1.73 5.67
N THR A 372 17.25 1.57 5.45
CA THR A 372 17.85 1.62 4.11
C THR A 372 17.36 0.48 3.23
N TYR A 373 17.37 -0.74 3.74
CA TYR A 373 16.97 -1.93 2.97
C TYR A 373 15.45 -2.01 2.77
N GLY A 374 14.66 -1.52 3.73
CA GLY A 374 13.25 -1.31 3.57
C GLY A 374 12.92 -0.29 2.47
N GLY A 375 13.65 0.82 2.42
CA GLY A 375 13.51 1.84 1.38
C GLY A 375 13.83 1.30 -0.01
N ILE A 376 14.94 0.57 -0.17
CA ILE A 376 15.31 -0.10 -1.43
C ILE A 376 14.22 -1.09 -1.85
N THR A 377 13.80 -1.95 -0.92
CA THR A 377 12.72 -2.93 -1.18
C THR A 377 11.45 -2.23 -1.65
N HIS A 378 11.01 -1.18 -0.95
CA HIS A 378 9.80 -0.44 -1.32
C HIS A 378 9.91 0.24 -2.68
N PHE A 379 11.06 0.83 -3.01
CA PHE A 379 11.26 1.44 -4.32
C PHE A 379 11.02 0.41 -5.44
N PHE A 380 11.67 -0.75 -5.37
CA PHE A 380 11.52 -1.79 -6.40
C PHE A 380 10.15 -2.46 -6.38
N VAL A 381 9.58 -2.74 -5.22
CA VAL A 381 8.25 -3.33 -5.07
C VAL A 381 7.19 -2.43 -5.68
N ASN A 382 7.32 -1.11 -5.55
CA ASN A 382 6.37 -0.16 -6.14
C ASN A 382 6.46 -0.05 -7.67
N THR A 383 7.44 -0.67 -8.36
CA THR A 383 7.35 -0.85 -9.81
C THR A 383 6.11 -1.67 -10.20
N ALA A 384 5.61 -2.51 -9.32
CA ALA A 384 4.37 -3.25 -9.51
C ALA A 384 3.15 -2.32 -9.70
N THR A 385 3.15 -1.15 -9.08
CA THR A 385 2.06 -0.17 -9.20
C THR A 385 2.00 0.50 -10.58
N VAL A 386 3.10 0.44 -11.33
CA VAL A 386 3.18 0.82 -12.74
C VAL A 386 2.80 -0.35 -13.63
N ILE A 387 3.48 -1.48 -13.40
CA ILE A 387 3.41 -2.64 -14.30
C ILE A 387 2.04 -3.30 -14.26
N ALA A 388 1.45 -3.50 -13.08
CA ALA A 388 0.19 -4.22 -12.96
C ALA A 388 -0.96 -3.54 -13.73
N PRO A 389 -1.29 -2.25 -13.53
CA PRO A 389 -2.38 -1.63 -14.27
C PRO A 389 -2.10 -1.51 -15.76
N THR A 390 -0.88 -1.11 -16.14
CA THR A 390 -0.50 -0.91 -17.56
C THR A 390 -0.51 -2.21 -18.34
N LEU A 391 0.15 -3.26 -17.79
CA LEU A 391 0.19 -4.57 -18.44
C LEU A 391 -1.21 -5.19 -18.51
N THR A 392 -2.04 -5.04 -17.48
CA THR A 392 -3.42 -5.51 -17.50
C THR A 392 -4.22 -4.84 -18.60
N GLY A 393 -4.05 -3.53 -18.83
CA GLY A 393 -4.69 -2.83 -19.94
C GLY A 393 -4.35 -3.42 -21.31
N ILE A 394 -3.08 -3.73 -21.54
CA ILE A 394 -2.61 -4.38 -22.77
C ILE A 394 -3.20 -5.80 -22.90
N LEU A 395 -3.09 -6.60 -21.83
CA LEU A 395 -3.58 -7.99 -21.84
C LEU A 395 -5.09 -8.08 -22.05
N VAL A 396 -5.86 -7.24 -21.37
CA VAL A 396 -7.33 -7.21 -21.51
C VAL A 396 -7.74 -6.77 -22.89
N ALA A 397 -7.10 -5.74 -23.46
CA ALA A 397 -7.39 -5.25 -24.80
C ALA A 397 -7.10 -6.29 -25.90
N THR A 398 -6.08 -7.15 -25.69
CA THR A 398 -5.65 -8.11 -26.71
C THR A 398 -6.27 -9.51 -26.54
N HIS A 399 -6.51 -9.96 -25.31
CA HIS A 399 -6.89 -11.34 -25.01
C HIS A 399 -8.05 -11.46 -24.00
N GLY A 400 -8.64 -10.35 -23.56
CA GLY A 400 -9.77 -10.33 -22.61
C GLY A 400 -9.39 -10.52 -21.14
N TYR A 401 -10.40 -10.47 -20.27
CA TYR A 401 -10.22 -10.44 -18.81
C TYR A 401 -9.63 -11.71 -18.19
N SER A 402 -9.75 -12.87 -18.87
CA SER A 402 -9.10 -14.10 -18.41
C SER A 402 -7.58 -13.92 -18.21
N THR A 403 -6.93 -13.13 -19.08
CA THR A 403 -5.50 -12.88 -19.00
C THR A 403 -5.09 -11.99 -17.83
N MET A 404 -6.00 -11.15 -17.34
CA MET A 404 -5.81 -10.38 -16.11
C MET A 404 -5.56 -11.34 -14.92
N PHE A 405 -6.42 -12.35 -14.74
CA PHE A 405 -6.26 -13.34 -13.66
C PHE A 405 -5.04 -14.25 -13.87
N ILE A 406 -4.74 -14.62 -15.11
CA ILE A 406 -3.52 -15.37 -15.44
C ILE A 406 -2.27 -14.56 -15.07
N SER A 407 -2.25 -13.24 -15.30
CA SER A 407 -1.14 -12.39 -14.89
C SER A 407 -0.96 -12.35 -13.36
N ALA A 408 -2.06 -12.39 -12.59
CA ALA A 408 -2.03 -12.51 -11.13
C ALA A 408 -1.43 -13.87 -10.69
N VAL A 409 -1.77 -14.95 -11.39
CA VAL A 409 -1.17 -16.28 -11.15
C VAL A 409 0.33 -16.24 -11.43
N VAL A 410 0.76 -15.67 -12.56
CA VAL A 410 2.18 -15.54 -12.91
C VAL A 410 2.94 -14.73 -11.86
N ALA A 411 2.40 -13.59 -11.42
CA ALA A 411 3.00 -12.79 -10.35
C ALA A 411 3.09 -13.56 -9.03
N SER A 412 2.08 -14.36 -8.69
CA SER A 412 2.08 -15.22 -7.51
C SER A 412 3.15 -16.32 -7.63
N LEU A 413 3.31 -16.95 -8.80
CA LEU A 413 4.34 -17.96 -9.05
C LEU A 413 5.76 -17.37 -8.94
N ILE A 414 5.98 -16.18 -9.48
CA ILE A 414 7.25 -15.44 -9.32
C ILE A 414 7.54 -15.22 -7.84
N SER A 415 6.54 -14.80 -7.06
CA SER A 415 6.67 -14.64 -5.61
C SER A 415 7.03 -15.95 -4.91
N ILE A 416 6.35 -17.05 -5.23
CA ILE A 416 6.60 -18.38 -4.67
C ILE A 416 8.04 -18.81 -4.94
N ILE A 417 8.49 -18.71 -6.20
CA ILE A 417 9.86 -19.11 -6.60
C ILE A 417 10.88 -18.23 -5.85
N ALA A 418 10.67 -16.92 -5.79
CA ALA A 418 11.58 -16.02 -5.10
C ALA A 418 11.67 -16.34 -3.60
N MET A 419 10.53 -16.59 -2.94
CA MET A 419 10.49 -16.93 -1.51
C MET A 419 11.13 -18.29 -1.17
N CYS A 420 11.30 -19.20 -2.11
CA CYS A 420 12.08 -20.44 -1.90
C CYS A 420 13.55 -20.16 -1.59
N PHE A 421 14.11 -19.07 -2.10
CA PHE A 421 15.49 -18.64 -1.84
C PHE A 421 15.65 -17.84 -0.54
N VAL A 422 14.55 -17.42 0.08
CA VAL A 422 14.55 -16.64 1.32
C VAL A 422 14.74 -17.60 2.50
N ARG A 423 15.91 -17.51 3.16
CA ARG A 423 16.29 -18.33 4.33
C ARG A 423 16.74 -17.44 5.47
N PRO A 424 15.80 -16.73 6.13
CA PRO A 424 16.15 -15.82 7.23
C PRO A 424 16.78 -16.63 8.38
N GLY A 425 17.81 -16.03 9.02
CA GLY A 425 18.53 -16.67 10.13
C GLY A 425 19.71 -17.58 9.73
N GLU A 426 19.87 -17.92 8.44
CA GLU A 426 21.13 -18.50 7.97
C GLU A 426 22.17 -17.38 7.85
N LYS A 427 23.27 -17.45 8.62
CA LYS A 427 24.41 -16.53 8.46
C LYS A 427 24.84 -16.57 7.00
N ASN A 428 24.97 -15.41 6.37
CA ASN A 428 25.43 -15.29 4.99
C ASN A 428 26.67 -16.18 4.78
N MET A 429 26.50 -17.32 4.11
CA MET A 429 27.61 -18.13 3.60
C MET A 429 28.14 -17.48 2.31
N SER A 430 28.58 -16.22 2.41
CA SER A 430 29.41 -15.56 1.40
C SER A 430 30.57 -14.84 2.10
N ARG A 431 31.36 -15.60 2.82
CA ARG A 431 32.77 -15.29 3.04
C ARG A 431 33.57 -16.23 2.16
N HIS A 432 33.78 -15.80 0.93
CA HIS A 432 34.99 -16.12 0.15
C HIS A 432 35.12 -15.10 -0.96
#